data_7dea7966ad4b4db6041578271d1f756c
#
_entry.id   7dea7966ad4b4db6041578271d1f756c
#
_cell.length_a   1.000
_cell.length_b   1.000
_cell.length_c   1.000
_cell.angle_alpha   90.00
_cell.angle_beta   90.00
_cell.angle_gamma   90.00
#
_symmetry.space_group_name_H-M   'P 1'
#
loop_
_entity.id
_entity.type
_entity.pdbx_description
1 polymer ?
#
loop_
_entity_poly.entity_id
_entity_poly.type
_entity_poly.pdbx_seq_one_letter_code
_entity_poly.pdbx_strand_id
1 'polypeptide(L)'
;MIPALLVTTGLALGFDHHHSRFATFLDDAVTPQGVDYATLATRSDTLDAYLKELAEADASGFDPAQQLALYVNAYNAYTLRLMLDSDVASIREIDNGKVWDTRTFPVAGALLTLNQMEHEHARKLADGRVHAVLNCASKGCPPLPPDPLVGEGIDAQLNAAATRWAHTNAFALSGDTVALSRIFDWYGDDFASVKAERDLPKVSGKEEQALWFLAPYVDETTRATLLSGELAATWAEYDWSRNSL
;
A
#
# COMPACT_ATOMS: atom_id res chain seq x y z
N MET A 1 58.14 12.55 -10.07
CA MET A 1 57.20 12.64 -8.95
C MET A 1 55.80 12.51 -9.54
N ILE A 2 55.13 11.37 -9.33
CA ILE A 2 53.76 11.14 -9.79
C ILE A 2 52.87 11.56 -8.62
N PRO A 3 51.86 12.45 -8.79
CA PRO A 3 50.96 12.82 -7.71
C PRO A 3 50.07 11.61 -7.37
N ALA A 4 50.04 11.28 -6.09
CA ALA A 4 49.11 10.27 -5.54
C ALA A 4 47.69 10.81 -5.66
N LEU A 5 46.83 10.10 -6.39
CA LEU A 5 45.40 10.35 -6.47
C LEU A 5 44.80 9.93 -5.11
N LEU A 6 44.39 10.90 -4.32
CA LEU A 6 43.58 10.62 -3.12
C LEU A 6 42.22 10.13 -3.58
N VAL A 7 42.00 8.83 -3.53
CA VAL A 7 40.68 8.23 -3.60
C VAL A 7 40.02 8.46 -2.25
N THR A 8 39.17 9.49 -2.15
CA THR A 8 38.27 9.65 -1.00
C THR A 8 37.22 8.55 -1.12
N THR A 9 37.39 7.47 -0.40
CA THR A 9 36.31 6.53 -0.13
C THR A 9 35.29 7.26 0.74
N GLY A 10 34.27 7.83 0.09
CA GLY A 10 33.06 8.22 0.79
C GLY A 10 32.52 6.97 1.49
N LEU A 11 32.40 7.01 2.80
CA LEU A 11 31.64 6.01 3.54
C LEU A 11 30.23 6.05 2.91
N ALA A 12 29.82 4.96 2.27
CA ALA A 12 28.43 4.79 1.89
C ALA A 12 27.64 4.81 3.20
N LEU A 13 26.87 5.85 3.40
CA LEU A 13 25.89 5.89 4.49
C LEU A 13 24.95 4.71 4.21
N GLY A 14 24.74 3.84 5.21
CA GLY A 14 23.80 2.73 5.09
C GLY A 14 22.41 3.26 4.69
N PHE A 15 21.56 2.39 4.15
CA PHE A 15 20.19 2.73 3.81
C PHE A 15 19.43 3.25 5.03
N ASP A 16 18.66 4.34 4.88
CA ASP A 16 17.83 4.89 5.94
C ASP A 16 16.54 4.06 6.12
N HIS A 17 16.55 3.14 7.07
CA HIS A 17 15.41 2.28 7.41
C HIS A 17 14.20 3.02 8.01
N HIS A 18 14.35 4.31 8.38
CA HIS A 18 13.24 5.16 8.78
C HIS A 18 12.53 5.81 7.57
N HIS A 19 13.09 5.67 6.37
CA HIS A 19 12.56 6.27 5.14
C HIS A 19 12.26 7.77 5.29
N SER A 20 13.12 8.50 6.02
CA SER A 20 12.88 9.88 6.47
C SER A 20 12.61 10.85 5.32
N ARG A 21 13.22 10.63 4.15
CA ARG A 21 12.93 11.44 2.95
C ARG A 21 11.52 11.22 2.44
N PHE A 22 11.03 9.99 2.47
CA PHE A 22 9.67 9.68 2.05
C PHE A 22 8.66 10.24 3.05
N ALA A 23 8.95 10.16 4.36
CA ALA A 23 8.16 10.84 5.38
C ALA A 23 8.06 12.36 5.12
N THR A 24 9.20 13.02 4.86
CA THR A 24 9.24 14.45 4.52
C THR A 24 8.46 14.77 3.23
N PHE A 25 8.49 13.88 2.25
CA PHE A 25 7.73 14.04 1.01
C PHE A 25 6.23 13.98 1.25
N LEU A 26 5.75 13.03 2.07
CA LEU A 26 4.32 12.81 2.35
C LEU A 26 3.72 13.84 3.33
N ASP A 27 4.55 14.48 4.13
CA ASP A 27 4.17 15.36 5.25
C ASP A 27 2.98 16.28 4.92
N ASP A 28 1.91 16.21 5.75
CA ASP A 28 0.66 16.98 5.61
C ASP A 28 -0.10 16.85 4.26
N ALA A 29 0.45 16.11 3.27
CA ALA A 29 -0.16 15.97 1.95
C ALA A 29 -1.08 14.72 1.83
N VAL A 30 -1.08 13.84 2.84
CA VAL A 30 -1.84 12.60 2.81
C VAL A 30 -2.83 12.55 3.97
N THR A 31 -4.09 12.35 3.63
CA THR A 31 -5.19 12.21 4.61
C THR A 31 -6.02 10.95 4.31
N PRO A 32 -6.89 10.52 5.23
CA PRO A 32 -7.81 9.43 4.94
C PRO A 32 -8.76 9.68 3.76
N GLN A 33 -8.98 10.96 3.39
CA GLN A 33 -9.86 11.37 2.30
C GLN A 33 -9.17 11.42 0.94
N GLY A 34 -7.84 11.49 0.91
CA GLY A 34 -7.08 11.52 -0.33
C GLY A 34 -5.69 12.17 -0.21
N VAL A 35 -5.12 12.45 -1.36
CA VAL A 35 -3.76 12.96 -1.53
C VAL A 35 -3.79 14.36 -2.13
N ASP A 36 -3.09 15.31 -1.53
CA ASP A 36 -2.82 16.64 -2.10
C ASP A 36 -1.64 16.57 -3.07
N TYR A 37 -1.94 16.22 -4.32
CA TYR A 37 -0.94 16.15 -5.38
C TYR A 37 -0.31 17.50 -5.70
N ALA A 38 -0.99 18.63 -5.45
CA ALA A 38 -0.42 19.96 -5.66
C ALA A 38 0.70 20.22 -4.66
N THR A 39 0.49 19.90 -3.38
CA THR A 39 1.53 19.98 -2.36
C THR A 39 2.68 19.01 -2.66
N LEU A 40 2.40 17.76 -3.01
CA LEU A 40 3.45 16.79 -3.38
C LEU A 40 4.29 17.24 -4.57
N ALA A 41 3.70 17.88 -5.56
CA ALA A 41 4.42 18.41 -6.73
C ALA A 41 5.51 19.43 -6.35
N THR A 42 5.29 20.19 -5.29
CA THR A 42 6.29 21.16 -4.79
C THR A 42 7.50 20.49 -4.13
N ARG A 43 7.43 19.18 -3.84
CA ARG A 43 8.45 18.37 -3.17
C ARG A 43 9.07 17.32 -4.09
N SER A 44 8.94 17.49 -5.42
CA SER A 44 9.43 16.49 -6.40
C SER A 44 10.91 16.16 -6.23
N ASP A 45 11.76 17.12 -5.90
CA ASP A 45 13.20 16.90 -5.66
C ASP A 45 13.44 15.97 -4.46
N THR A 46 12.59 16.05 -3.42
CA THR A 46 12.67 15.18 -2.25
C THR A 46 12.29 13.76 -2.63
N LEU A 47 11.25 13.59 -3.46
CA LEU A 47 10.87 12.29 -3.99
C LEU A 47 11.97 11.69 -4.85
N ASP A 48 12.55 12.46 -5.78
CA ASP A 48 13.62 12.01 -6.67
C ASP A 48 14.85 11.55 -5.87
N ALA A 49 15.20 12.29 -4.80
CA ALA A 49 16.27 11.87 -3.89
C ALA A 49 15.95 10.55 -3.17
N TYR A 50 14.70 10.35 -2.75
CA TYR A 50 14.26 9.09 -2.13
C TYR A 50 14.26 7.93 -3.13
N LEU A 51 13.77 8.13 -4.35
CA LEU A 51 13.80 7.10 -5.38
C LEU A 51 15.23 6.66 -5.71
N LYS A 52 16.19 7.59 -5.64
CA LYS A 52 17.61 7.26 -5.77
C LYS A 52 18.10 6.39 -4.60
N GLU A 53 17.71 6.68 -3.36
CA GLU A 53 18.04 5.85 -2.20
C GLU A 53 17.48 4.44 -2.34
N LEU A 54 16.25 4.28 -2.82
CA LEU A 54 15.64 2.98 -3.12
C LEU A 54 16.42 2.20 -4.18
N ALA A 55 16.88 2.88 -5.23
CA ALA A 55 17.65 2.28 -6.31
C ALA A 55 19.01 1.76 -5.83
N GLU A 56 19.67 2.50 -4.95
CA GLU A 56 21.03 2.24 -4.45
C GLU A 56 21.05 1.37 -3.17
N ALA A 57 19.89 1.01 -2.61
CA ALA A 57 19.81 0.20 -1.41
C ALA A 57 20.45 -1.18 -1.61
N ASP A 58 21.26 -1.62 -0.64
CA ASP A 58 21.71 -3.00 -0.54
C ASP A 58 20.80 -3.76 0.44
N ALA A 59 19.82 -4.45 -0.09
CA ALA A 59 18.84 -5.18 0.69
C ALA A 59 19.32 -6.58 1.15
N SER A 60 20.56 -6.98 0.85
CA SER A 60 21.09 -8.33 1.15
C SER A 60 21.11 -8.65 2.65
N GLY A 61 21.20 -7.61 3.49
CA GLY A 61 21.21 -7.74 4.95
C GLY A 61 19.89 -7.38 5.64
N PHE A 62 18.84 -7.06 4.88
CA PHE A 62 17.57 -6.63 5.46
C PHE A 62 16.79 -7.82 6.03
N ASP A 63 16.26 -7.66 7.23
CA ASP A 63 15.30 -8.61 7.77
C ASP A 63 13.94 -8.56 7.01
N PRO A 64 13.04 -9.53 7.21
CA PRO A 64 11.76 -9.56 6.49
C PRO A 64 10.89 -8.32 6.68
N ALA A 65 10.91 -7.67 7.85
CA ALA A 65 10.13 -6.47 8.12
C ALA A 65 10.72 -5.25 7.38
N GLN A 66 12.05 -5.13 7.34
CA GLN A 66 12.75 -4.11 6.57
C GLN A 66 12.54 -4.30 5.06
N GLN A 67 12.54 -5.56 4.58
CA GLN A 67 12.23 -5.86 3.18
C GLN A 67 10.78 -5.48 2.83
N LEU A 68 9.82 -5.81 3.69
CA LEU A 68 8.42 -5.43 3.49
C LEU A 68 8.28 -3.91 3.42
N ALA A 69 8.88 -3.17 4.36
CA ALA A 69 8.87 -1.71 4.35
C ALA A 69 9.48 -1.16 3.05
N LEU A 70 10.63 -1.69 2.61
CA LEU A 70 11.28 -1.29 1.36
C LEU A 70 10.34 -1.41 0.16
N TYR A 71 9.75 -2.60 -0.05
CA TYR A 71 8.94 -2.85 -1.26
C TYR A 71 7.60 -2.14 -1.25
N VAL A 72 6.93 -2.02 -0.09
CA VAL A 72 5.68 -1.25 0.03
C VAL A 72 5.94 0.24 -0.21
N ASN A 73 6.96 0.81 0.42
CA ASN A 73 7.30 2.22 0.24
C ASN A 73 7.77 2.50 -1.20
N ALA A 74 8.53 1.59 -1.82
CA ALA A 74 8.92 1.70 -3.22
C ALA A 74 7.71 1.70 -4.15
N TYR A 75 6.78 0.76 -3.99
CA TYR A 75 5.53 0.70 -4.76
C TYR A 75 4.76 2.03 -4.67
N ASN A 76 4.53 2.52 -3.44
CA ASN A 76 3.80 3.75 -3.20
C ASN A 76 4.53 4.98 -3.76
N ALA A 77 5.84 5.09 -3.57
CA ALA A 77 6.65 6.20 -4.06
C ALA A 77 6.66 6.27 -5.60
N TYR A 78 6.85 5.14 -6.27
CA TYR A 78 6.81 5.07 -7.73
C TYR A 78 5.40 5.30 -8.29
N THR A 79 4.36 4.83 -7.61
CA THR A 79 2.97 5.16 -7.96
C THR A 79 2.71 6.65 -7.88
N LEU A 80 3.13 7.32 -6.80
CA LEU A 80 3.02 8.77 -6.68
C LEU A 80 3.83 9.51 -7.75
N ARG A 81 5.06 9.05 -8.07
CA ARG A 81 5.88 9.62 -9.15
C ARG A 81 5.15 9.55 -10.49
N LEU A 82 4.56 8.39 -10.81
CA LEU A 82 3.77 8.22 -12.03
C LEU A 82 2.62 9.21 -12.13
N MET A 83 1.90 9.44 -11.02
CA MET A 83 0.76 10.36 -10.97
C MET A 83 1.19 11.83 -11.04
N LEU A 84 2.36 12.17 -10.49
CA LEU A 84 2.93 13.52 -10.59
C LEU A 84 3.46 13.83 -12.00
N ASP A 85 4.00 12.83 -12.70
CA ASP A 85 4.51 12.98 -14.07
C ASP A 85 3.40 13.04 -15.12
N SER A 86 2.19 12.64 -14.74
CA SER A 86 1.07 12.44 -15.67
C SER A 86 -0.12 13.26 -15.21
N ASP A 87 -0.64 14.15 -16.06
CA ASP A 87 -1.89 14.87 -15.77
C ASP A 87 -3.10 14.02 -16.20
N VAL A 88 -3.33 12.93 -15.46
CA VAL A 88 -4.39 11.97 -15.75
C VAL A 88 -5.42 11.90 -14.62
N ALA A 89 -6.65 11.61 -14.96
CA ALA A 89 -7.74 11.43 -14.00
C ALA A 89 -7.72 10.03 -13.37
N SER A 90 -6.99 9.08 -13.95
CA SER A 90 -6.86 7.71 -13.47
C SER A 90 -5.50 7.14 -13.86
N ILE A 91 -4.86 6.40 -12.96
CA ILE A 91 -3.63 5.66 -13.27
C ILE A 91 -3.80 4.68 -14.45
N ARG A 92 -5.03 4.22 -14.71
CA ARG A 92 -5.37 3.36 -15.86
C ARG A 92 -5.19 4.03 -17.22
N GLU A 93 -5.08 5.35 -17.28
CA GLU A 93 -4.79 6.07 -18.52
C GLU A 93 -3.30 5.98 -18.90
N ILE A 94 -2.43 5.69 -17.93
CA ILE A 94 -1.00 5.51 -18.16
C ILE A 94 -0.78 4.17 -18.85
N ASP A 95 -0.09 4.19 -20.01
CA ASP A 95 0.22 3.01 -20.82
C ASP A 95 -1.01 2.13 -21.14
N ASN A 96 -2.19 2.76 -21.32
CA ASN A 96 -3.46 2.07 -21.56
C ASN A 96 -3.79 1.01 -20.50
N GLY A 97 -3.55 1.31 -19.23
CA GLY A 97 -3.82 0.43 -18.09
C GLY A 97 -2.81 -0.68 -17.87
N LYS A 98 -1.65 -0.63 -18.54
CA LYS A 98 -0.59 -1.66 -18.42
C LYS A 98 0.61 -1.19 -17.60
N VAL A 99 0.55 -0.02 -16.99
CA VAL A 99 1.65 0.60 -16.27
C VAL A 99 2.25 -0.30 -15.18
N TRP A 100 1.40 -1.11 -14.53
CA TRP A 100 1.84 -2.04 -13.49
C TRP A 100 2.76 -3.16 -13.99
N ASP A 101 2.63 -3.55 -15.28
CA ASP A 101 3.37 -4.66 -15.88
C ASP A 101 4.50 -4.20 -16.80
N THR A 102 4.40 -2.98 -17.36
CA THR A 102 5.27 -2.55 -18.45
C THR A 102 6.40 -1.62 -18.03
N ARG A 103 6.18 -0.80 -17.01
CA ARG A 103 7.21 0.10 -16.49
C ARG A 103 8.01 -0.55 -15.40
N THR A 104 9.33 -0.45 -15.51
CA THR A 104 10.26 -0.95 -14.49
C THR A 104 10.91 0.21 -13.76
N PHE A 105 11.15 0.00 -12.47
CA PHE A 105 11.71 0.98 -11.55
C PHE A 105 12.88 0.37 -10.78
N PRO A 106 13.97 1.11 -10.56
CA PRO A 106 15.11 0.58 -9.84
C PRO A 106 14.84 0.51 -8.33
N VAL A 107 14.95 -0.70 -7.76
CA VAL A 107 14.83 -0.95 -6.32
C VAL A 107 15.89 -1.97 -5.91
N ALA A 108 16.73 -1.63 -4.95
CA ALA A 108 17.77 -2.50 -4.40
C ALA A 108 18.63 -3.18 -5.49
N GLY A 109 19.06 -2.41 -6.49
CA GLY A 109 19.90 -2.89 -7.59
C GLY A 109 19.16 -3.70 -8.67
N ALA A 110 17.85 -3.95 -8.55
CA ALA A 110 17.02 -4.63 -9.53
C ALA A 110 16.09 -3.65 -10.26
N LEU A 111 15.63 -4.01 -11.46
CA LEU A 111 14.56 -3.32 -12.17
C LEU A 111 13.26 -4.11 -11.97
N LEU A 112 12.31 -3.57 -11.23
CA LEU A 112 11.06 -4.23 -10.88
C LEU A 112 9.87 -3.43 -11.41
N THR A 113 8.83 -4.12 -11.88
CA THR A 113 7.53 -3.51 -12.14
C THR A 113 6.76 -3.31 -10.84
N LEU A 114 5.70 -2.50 -10.84
CA LEU A 114 4.81 -2.37 -9.67
C LEU A 114 4.20 -3.73 -9.30
N ASN A 115 3.76 -4.52 -10.29
CA ASN A 115 3.25 -5.87 -10.05
C ASN A 115 4.29 -6.79 -9.41
N GLN A 116 5.56 -6.70 -9.79
CA GLN A 116 6.62 -7.50 -9.15
C GLN A 116 6.84 -7.06 -7.70
N MET A 117 6.89 -5.74 -7.41
CA MET A 117 7.01 -5.24 -6.04
C MET A 117 5.87 -5.75 -5.15
N GLU A 118 4.64 -5.75 -5.68
CA GLU A 118 3.44 -6.23 -4.97
C GLU A 118 3.44 -7.76 -4.86
N HIS A 119 3.44 -8.48 -5.99
CA HIS A 119 3.14 -9.92 -6.02
C HIS A 119 4.34 -10.81 -5.71
N GLU A 120 5.55 -10.39 -6.07
CA GLU A 120 6.74 -11.21 -5.88
C GLU A 120 7.47 -10.91 -4.56
N HIS A 121 7.21 -9.72 -3.98
CA HIS A 121 7.86 -9.27 -2.74
C HIS A 121 6.85 -9.00 -1.61
N ALA A 122 6.11 -7.90 -1.65
CA ALA A 122 5.32 -7.43 -0.51
C ALA A 122 4.30 -8.48 -0.01
N ARG A 123 3.51 -9.08 -0.91
CA ARG A 123 2.50 -10.10 -0.56
C ARG A 123 3.10 -11.39 0.01
N LYS A 124 4.37 -11.70 -0.29
CA LYS A 124 5.05 -12.89 0.26
C LYS A 124 5.62 -12.66 1.65
N LEU A 125 5.74 -11.41 2.06
CA LEU A 125 6.34 -11.00 3.34
C LEU A 125 5.29 -10.65 4.41
N ALA A 126 4.01 -10.54 4.03
CA ALA A 126 2.94 -10.17 4.95
C ALA A 126 1.65 -10.98 4.69
N ASP A 127 0.69 -10.87 5.59
CA ASP A 127 -0.68 -11.37 5.43
C ASP A 127 -1.57 -10.37 4.67
N GLY A 128 -2.88 -10.62 4.60
CA GLY A 128 -3.84 -9.78 3.87
C GLY A 128 -3.84 -8.29 4.25
N ARG A 129 -3.25 -7.90 5.38
CA ARG A 129 -3.09 -6.49 5.77
C ARG A 129 -2.16 -5.71 4.84
N VAL A 130 -1.34 -6.40 4.03
CA VAL A 130 -0.49 -5.75 3.02
C VAL A 130 -1.31 -4.91 2.04
N HIS A 131 -2.53 -5.35 1.75
CA HIS A 131 -3.42 -4.59 0.86
C HIS A 131 -3.88 -3.27 1.45
N ALA A 132 -3.87 -3.10 2.78
CA ALA A 132 -4.20 -1.83 3.43
C ALA A 132 -3.10 -0.77 3.35
N VAL A 133 -1.90 -1.12 2.87
CA VAL A 133 -0.73 -0.23 2.77
C VAL A 133 -0.23 -0.02 1.35
N LEU A 134 -0.70 -0.80 0.37
CA LEU A 134 -0.41 -0.63 -1.05
C LEU A 134 -1.49 0.27 -1.69
N ASN A 135 -1.08 1.40 -2.26
CA ASN A 135 -2.01 2.36 -2.85
C ASN A 135 -1.74 2.57 -4.34
N CYS A 136 -2.72 2.25 -5.18
CA CYS A 136 -2.65 2.37 -6.64
C CYS A 136 -3.13 3.74 -7.16
N ALA A 137 -3.16 4.77 -6.32
CA ALA A 137 -3.59 6.12 -6.65
C ALA A 137 -5.07 6.26 -7.09
N SER A 138 -5.93 5.28 -6.81
CA SER A 138 -7.36 5.37 -7.09
C SER A 138 -8.20 5.53 -5.81
N LYS A 139 -9.39 6.11 -5.91
CA LYS A 139 -10.32 6.27 -4.77
C LYS A 139 -10.81 4.93 -4.22
N GLY A 140 -10.88 3.90 -5.07
CA GLY A 140 -11.24 2.55 -4.65
C GLY A 140 -10.15 1.81 -3.88
N CYS A 141 -8.89 2.30 -3.93
CA CYS A 141 -7.79 1.75 -3.11
C CYS A 141 -8.00 2.05 -1.62
N PRO A 142 -7.43 1.21 -0.74
CA PRO A 142 -7.19 1.62 0.64
C PRO A 142 -6.46 2.96 0.72
N PRO A 143 -6.74 3.81 1.73
CA PRO A 143 -6.05 5.09 1.86
C PRO A 143 -4.53 4.92 1.93
N LEU A 144 -3.80 5.77 1.19
CA LEU A 144 -2.34 5.81 1.30
C LEU A 144 -1.93 6.05 2.76
N PRO A 145 -0.99 5.28 3.33
CA PRO A 145 -0.44 5.58 4.65
C PRO A 145 0.16 7.00 4.69
N PRO A 146 -0.14 7.80 5.73
CA PRO A 146 0.41 9.17 5.83
C PRO A 146 1.92 9.17 6.12
N ASP A 147 2.41 8.09 6.71
CA ASP A 147 3.83 7.86 7.01
C ASP A 147 4.33 6.63 6.26
N PRO A 148 5.62 6.58 5.89
CA PRO A 148 6.21 5.37 5.33
C PRO A 148 6.19 4.23 6.35
N LEU A 149 6.13 2.99 5.84
CA LEU A 149 6.36 1.82 6.68
C LEU A 149 7.83 1.77 7.10
N VAL A 150 8.06 1.36 8.34
CA VAL A 150 9.41 1.06 8.87
C VAL A 150 9.42 -0.36 9.43
N GLY A 151 10.56 -1.05 9.36
CA GLY A 151 10.67 -2.43 9.84
C GLY A 151 10.33 -2.55 11.33
N GLU A 152 10.79 -1.59 12.14
CA GLU A 152 10.46 -1.54 13.57
C GLU A 152 8.95 -1.26 13.76
N GLY A 153 8.27 -2.17 14.45
CA GLY A 153 6.84 -2.02 14.74
C GLY A 153 5.94 -2.18 13.50
N ILE A 154 6.38 -2.83 12.44
CA ILE A 154 5.63 -2.98 11.19
C ILE A 154 4.26 -3.61 11.40
N ASP A 155 4.12 -4.55 12.32
CA ASP A 155 2.84 -5.19 12.63
C ASP A 155 1.80 -4.18 13.18
N ALA A 156 2.22 -3.26 14.04
CA ALA A 156 1.35 -2.19 14.53
C ALA A 156 0.95 -1.22 13.39
N GLN A 157 1.86 -0.94 12.45
CA GLN A 157 1.57 -0.09 11.29
C GLN A 157 0.58 -0.75 10.33
N LEU A 158 0.72 -2.06 10.08
CA LEU A 158 -0.24 -2.84 9.28
C LEU A 158 -1.63 -2.85 9.94
N ASN A 159 -1.72 -3.04 11.27
CA ASN A 159 -2.98 -2.97 11.99
C ASN A 159 -3.61 -1.57 11.92
N ALA A 160 -2.83 -0.51 12.07
CA ALA A 160 -3.32 0.86 11.94
C ALA A 160 -3.85 1.16 10.53
N ALA A 161 -3.19 0.64 9.49
CA ALA A 161 -3.62 0.77 8.10
C ALA A 161 -4.92 -0.02 7.84
N ALA A 162 -5.02 -1.25 8.32
CA ALA A 162 -6.24 -2.06 8.22
C ALA A 162 -7.42 -1.39 8.95
N THR A 163 -7.18 -0.81 10.13
CA THR A 163 -8.19 -0.02 10.86
C THR A 163 -8.63 1.20 10.05
N ARG A 164 -7.68 1.96 9.48
CA ARG A 164 -7.98 3.12 8.63
C ARG A 164 -8.82 2.71 7.42
N TRP A 165 -8.45 1.61 6.75
CA TRP A 165 -9.19 1.08 5.61
C TRP A 165 -10.61 0.66 6.00
N ALA A 166 -10.80 -0.06 7.12
CA ALA A 166 -12.09 -0.47 7.64
C ALA A 166 -13.02 0.74 7.94
N HIS A 167 -12.46 1.87 8.37
CA HIS A 167 -13.20 3.10 8.67
C HIS A 167 -13.38 4.04 7.47
N THR A 168 -12.91 3.67 6.27
CA THR A 168 -13.04 4.48 5.06
C THR A 168 -13.83 3.78 3.97
N ASN A 169 -13.21 2.89 3.22
CA ASN A 169 -13.80 2.33 2.00
C ASN A 169 -13.65 0.80 1.86
N ALA A 170 -13.33 0.09 2.95
CA ALA A 170 -13.26 -1.37 2.93
C ALA A 170 -14.64 -2.02 2.76
N PHE A 171 -15.68 -1.40 3.30
CA PHE A 171 -17.06 -1.85 3.20
C PHE A 171 -18.06 -0.72 3.40
N ALA A 172 -19.32 -0.95 3.00
CA ALA A 172 -20.45 -0.07 3.30
C ALA A 172 -21.66 -0.92 3.71
N LEU A 173 -22.28 -0.56 4.86
CA LEU A 173 -23.51 -1.19 5.35
C LEU A 173 -24.75 -0.43 4.83
N SER A 174 -25.75 -1.18 4.36
CA SER A 174 -27.04 -0.63 3.95
C SER A 174 -28.15 -1.65 4.28
N GLY A 175 -28.88 -1.41 5.36
CA GLY A 175 -29.91 -2.35 5.85
C GLY A 175 -29.29 -3.72 6.18
N ASP A 176 -29.76 -4.76 5.50
CA ASP A 176 -29.30 -6.15 5.62
C ASP A 176 -28.22 -6.54 4.59
N THR A 177 -27.61 -5.55 3.95
CA THR A 177 -26.60 -5.76 2.92
C THR A 177 -25.29 -5.10 3.31
N VAL A 178 -24.17 -5.77 3.01
CA VAL A 178 -22.82 -5.20 3.06
C VAL A 178 -22.17 -5.21 1.67
N ALA A 179 -21.76 -4.05 1.18
CA ALA A 179 -20.94 -3.93 -0.02
C ALA A 179 -19.46 -3.94 0.37
N LEU A 180 -18.71 -4.94 -0.08
CA LEU A 180 -17.30 -5.15 0.24
C LEU A 180 -16.39 -4.59 -0.85
N SER A 181 -15.23 -4.07 -0.50
CA SER A 181 -14.21 -3.63 -1.46
C SER A 181 -13.83 -4.76 -2.41
N ARG A 182 -13.63 -4.44 -3.70
CA ARG A 182 -13.14 -5.36 -4.73
C ARG A 182 -11.76 -5.96 -4.43
N ILE A 183 -10.99 -5.32 -3.56
CA ILE A 183 -9.69 -5.86 -3.11
C ILE A 183 -9.87 -7.24 -2.48
N PHE A 184 -10.92 -7.47 -1.68
CA PHE A 184 -11.20 -8.77 -1.10
C PHE A 184 -11.58 -9.84 -2.16
N ASP A 185 -12.23 -9.43 -3.26
CA ASP A 185 -12.52 -10.33 -4.37
C ASP A 185 -11.26 -10.68 -5.18
N TRP A 186 -10.49 -9.67 -5.57
CA TRP A 186 -9.32 -9.85 -6.42
C TRP A 186 -8.19 -10.62 -5.72
N TYR A 187 -8.01 -10.38 -4.43
CA TYR A 187 -6.92 -10.93 -3.61
C TYR A 187 -7.41 -11.90 -2.53
N GLY A 188 -8.56 -12.55 -2.75
CA GLY A 188 -9.21 -13.41 -1.75
C GLY A 188 -8.29 -14.42 -1.08
N ASP A 189 -7.34 -14.99 -1.82
CA ASP A 189 -6.39 -15.98 -1.29
C ASP A 189 -5.49 -15.42 -0.17
N ASP A 190 -5.19 -14.12 -0.18
CA ASP A 190 -4.37 -13.49 0.86
C ASP A 190 -5.14 -13.32 2.18
N PHE A 191 -6.46 -13.36 2.13
CA PHE A 191 -7.35 -13.33 3.29
C PHE A 191 -7.79 -14.71 3.76
N ALA A 192 -7.43 -15.78 3.04
CA ALA A 192 -7.80 -17.16 3.36
C ALA A 192 -7.23 -17.67 4.69
N SER A 193 -6.16 -17.03 5.21
CA SER A 193 -5.59 -17.34 6.52
C SER A 193 -6.43 -16.84 7.69
N VAL A 194 -7.40 -15.97 7.45
CA VAL A 194 -8.33 -15.49 8.48
C VAL A 194 -9.20 -16.65 8.93
N LYS A 195 -9.06 -17.00 10.20
CA LYS A 195 -9.79 -18.11 10.81
C LYS A 195 -11.18 -17.66 11.23
N ALA A 196 -12.21 -18.21 10.57
CA ALA A 196 -13.59 -18.05 11.00
C ALA A 196 -13.83 -18.80 12.33
N GLU A 197 -14.51 -18.16 13.27
CA GLU A 197 -14.91 -18.78 14.54
C GLU A 197 -16.17 -19.66 14.34
N ARG A 198 -17.00 -19.30 13.37
CA ARG A 198 -18.22 -20.00 12.96
C ARG A 198 -18.62 -19.62 11.55
N ASP A 199 -19.42 -20.43 10.89
CA ASP A 199 -19.99 -20.10 9.57
C ASP A 199 -20.99 -18.94 9.68
N LEU A 200 -21.06 -18.12 8.64
CA LEU A 200 -22.02 -17.05 8.47
C LEU A 200 -23.08 -17.47 7.44
N PRO A 201 -24.34 -17.73 7.80
CA PRO A 201 -25.31 -18.46 6.97
C PRO A 201 -25.62 -17.85 5.60
N LYS A 202 -25.45 -16.54 5.43
CA LYS A 202 -25.78 -15.83 4.18
C LYS A 202 -24.59 -15.51 3.29
N VAL A 203 -23.38 -15.84 3.73
CA VAL A 203 -22.14 -15.57 3.02
C VAL A 203 -21.24 -16.78 3.06
N SER A 204 -20.31 -16.87 2.13
CA SER A 204 -19.32 -17.94 2.09
C SER A 204 -18.09 -17.51 1.30
N GLY A 205 -17.00 -18.27 1.41
CA GLY A 205 -15.80 -18.03 0.62
C GLY A 205 -15.16 -16.68 0.91
N LYS A 206 -14.89 -15.90 -0.13
CA LYS A 206 -14.17 -14.61 -0.03
C LYS A 206 -14.94 -13.54 0.76
N GLU A 207 -16.26 -13.51 0.63
CA GLU A 207 -17.11 -12.59 1.37
C GLU A 207 -17.06 -12.87 2.87
N GLU A 208 -17.13 -14.12 3.27
CA GLU A 208 -17.02 -14.51 4.68
C GLU A 208 -15.63 -14.18 5.23
N GLN A 209 -14.57 -14.49 4.49
CA GLN A 209 -13.20 -14.16 4.85
C GLN A 209 -13.01 -12.65 5.04
N ALA A 210 -13.59 -11.84 4.15
CA ALA A 210 -13.54 -10.37 4.28
C ALA A 210 -14.22 -9.87 5.55
N LEU A 211 -15.40 -10.42 5.91
CA LEU A 211 -16.11 -10.04 7.13
C LEU A 211 -15.31 -10.41 8.38
N TRP A 212 -14.71 -11.60 8.43
CA TRP A 212 -13.85 -12.00 9.53
C TRP A 212 -12.55 -11.19 9.59
N PHE A 213 -11.97 -10.84 8.43
CA PHE A 213 -10.80 -9.95 8.38
C PHE A 213 -11.12 -8.56 8.93
N LEU A 214 -12.28 -7.99 8.61
CA LEU A 214 -12.68 -6.65 9.03
C LEU A 214 -13.06 -6.57 10.51
N ALA A 215 -13.56 -7.65 11.09
CA ALA A 215 -14.10 -7.69 12.43
C ALA A 215 -13.18 -7.15 13.55
N PRO A 216 -11.84 -7.38 13.54
CA PRO A 216 -10.93 -6.82 14.54
C PRO A 216 -10.68 -5.31 14.40
N TYR A 217 -11.03 -4.70 13.26
CA TYR A 217 -10.65 -3.33 12.89
C TYR A 217 -11.81 -2.34 12.99
N VAL A 218 -12.95 -2.75 13.51
CA VAL A 218 -14.15 -1.92 13.70
C VAL A 218 -14.61 -1.90 15.16
N ASP A 219 -15.51 -0.98 15.49
CA ASP A 219 -16.12 -0.96 16.82
C ASP A 219 -17.01 -2.19 17.09
N GLU A 220 -17.33 -2.44 18.37
CA GLU A 220 -18.06 -3.64 18.80
C GLU A 220 -19.46 -3.76 18.16
N THR A 221 -20.17 -2.65 17.96
CA THR A 221 -21.49 -2.64 17.33
C THR A 221 -21.40 -3.03 15.87
N THR A 222 -20.46 -2.43 15.14
CA THR A 222 -20.17 -2.76 13.74
C THR A 222 -19.71 -4.20 13.60
N ARG A 223 -18.82 -4.67 14.49
CA ARG A 223 -18.36 -6.06 14.54
C ARG A 223 -19.53 -7.03 14.72
N ALA A 224 -20.40 -6.77 15.70
CA ALA A 224 -21.57 -7.61 15.95
C ALA A 224 -22.49 -7.67 14.71
N THR A 225 -22.66 -6.54 14.00
CA THR A 225 -23.43 -6.48 12.75
C THR A 225 -22.78 -7.29 11.65
N LEU A 226 -21.48 -7.09 11.38
CA LEU A 226 -20.73 -7.82 10.33
C LEU A 226 -20.78 -9.34 10.55
N LEU A 227 -20.72 -9.78 11.80
CA LEU A 227 -20.71 -11.19 12.17
C LEU A 227 -22.08 -11.74 12.62
N SER A 228 -23.17 -11.00 12.41
CA SER A 228 -24.53 -11.43 12.80
C SER A 228 -24.99 -12.72 12.09
N GLY A 229 -24.48 -12.93 10.86
CA GLY A 229 -24.99 -13.95 9.94
C GLY A 229 -26.26 -13.53 9.19
N GLU A 230 -26.72 -12.26 9.38
CA GLU A 230 -27.93 -11.74 8.74
C GLU A 230 -27.65 -10.93 7.49
N LEU A 231 -26.39 -10.52 7.24
CA LEU A 231 -26.00 -9.72 6.09
C LEU A 231 -25.91 -10.57 4.81
N ALA A 232 -26.44 -10.03 3.72
CA ALA A 232 -26.10 -10.44 2.37
C ALA A 232 -24.91 -9.62 1.90
N ALA A 233 -23.84 -10.26 1.41
CA ALA A 233 -22.66 -9.58 0.91
C ALA A 233 -22.73 -9.34 -0.61
N THR A 234 -22.22 -8.20 -1.04
CA THR A 234 -22.04 -7.83 -2.44
C THR A 234 -20.65 -7.19 -2.63
N TRP A 235 -20.20 -7.10 -3.88
CA TRP A 235 -18.97 -6.40 -4.21
C TRP A 235 -19.28 -4.96 -4.62
N ALA A 236 -18.62 -3.99 -3.99
CA ALA A 236 -18.73 -2.60 -4.38
C ALA A 236 -18.19 -2.36 -5.80
N GLU A 237 -18.68 -1.35 -6.50
CA GLU A 237 -18.02 -0.84 -7.68
C GLU A 237 -16.67 -0.20 -7.29
N TYR A 238 -15.62 -0.50 -8.08
CA TYR A 238 -14.30 0.05 -7.81
C TYR A 238 -14.12 1.40 -8.51
N ASP A 239 -13.89 2.45 -7.74
CA ASP A 239 -13.65 3.79 -8.25
C ASP A 239 -12.18 3.96 -8.68
N TRP A 240 -11.94 3.95 -10.00
CA TRP A 240 -10.62 4.13 -10.60
C TRP A 240 -10.19 5.59 -10.73
N SER A 241 -11.03 6.56 -10.37
CA SER A 241 -10.64 7.97 -10.38
C SER A 241 -9.49 8.24 -9.40
N ARG A 242 -8.63 9.20 -9.75
CA ARG A 242 -7.50 9.59 -8.92
C ARG A 242 -7.95 9.96 -7.50
N ASN A 243 -7.24 9.45 -6.50
CA ASN A 243 -7.49 9.67 -5.08
C ASN A 243 -7.06 11.06 -4.59
N SER A 244 -7.18 12.09 -5.43
CA SER A 244 -6.92 13.48 -5.05
C SER A 244 -7.98 14.02 -4.07
N LEU A 245 -7.53 14.93 -3.18
CA LEU A 245 -8.38 15.79 -2.35
C LEU A 245 -9.24 16.72 -3.19
#